data_43b4b303ff67595dd1b5e1e953a171e7
#
_entry.id   43b4b303ff67595dd1b5e1e953a171e7
#
_cell.length_a   1.000
_cell.length_b   1.000
_cell.length_c   1.000
_cell.angle_alpha   90.00
_cell.angle_beta   90.00
_cell.angle_gamma   90.00
#
_symmetry.space_group_name_H-M   'P 1'
#
loop_
_entity.id
_entity.type
_entity.pdbx_description
1 polymer ?
#
loop_
_entity_poly.entity_id
_entity_poly.type
_entity_poly.pdbx_seq_one_letter_code
_entity_poly.pdbx_strand_id
1 'polypeptide(L)'
;THVNALWFSENESAIYISVRHLSRIVKIDYPSGDIIWSMGLDMPSGDIDFGEDILFSWQHSLQILDNGNLLTLDNGNLSQQLLNTDFPTTRALEIAINEENGTYSSEVVWEYNLPDYLFGFASGNAQKLDNDNYLITTVGNGGTSIEINQSGDVIWEGNLNLTLPNGAVYRSNRISGLYPIAFSIIGPDFSIINSEKTIELTE
;
A
#
# COMPACT_ATOMS: atom_id res chain seq x y z
N THR A 1 -9.68 15.20 7.00
CA THR A 1 -9.56 13.91 6.28
C THR A 1 -8.44 13.98 5.26
N HIS A 2 -7.77 12.86 5.03
CA HIS A 2 -6.66 12.75 4.11
C HIS A 2 -6.85 11.45 3.31
N VAL A 3 -7.43 11.54 2.13
CA VAL A 3 -7.52 10.42 1.19
C VAL A 3 -6.16 10.28 0.52
N ASN A 4 -5.54 9.12 0.64
CA ASN A 4 -4.18 8.87 0.19
C ASN A 4 -4.04 7.67 -0.77
N ALA A 5 -5.09 6.90 -0.97
CA ALA A 5 -5.13 5.84 -1.96
C ALA A 5 -6.54 5.72 -2.55
N LEU A 6 -6.57 5.30 -3.81
CA LEU A 6 -7.77 5.00 -4.55
C LEU A 6 -7.52 3.76 -5.41
N TRP A 7 -8.51 2.87 -5.47
CA TRP A 7 -8.57 1.73 -6.38
C TRP A 7 -9.93 1.69 -7.05
N PHE A 8 -9.96 1.56 -8.37
CA PHE A 8 -11.19 1.36 -9.12
C PHE A 8 -11.30 -0.09 -9.54
N SER A 9 -12.37 -0.75 -9.13
CA SER A 9 -12.72 -2.11 -9.53
C SER A 9 -13.75 -2.05 -10.65
N GLU A 10 -13.33 -2.34 -11.89
CA GLU A 10 -14.24 -2.38 -13.03
C GLU A 10 -15.28 -3.50 -12.89
N ASN A 11 -14.85 -4.65 -12.37
CA ASN A 11 -15.72 -5.82 -12.21
C ASN A 11 -16.88 -5.58 -11.25
N GLU A 12 -16.64 -4.79 -10.21
CA GLU A 12 -17.63 -4.48 -9.18
C GLU A 12 -18.33 -3.15 -9.44
N SER A 13 -17.84 -2.35 -10.40
CA SER A 13 -18.24 -0.94 -10.59
C SER A 13 -18.14 -0.17 -9.26
N ALA A 14 -17.00 -0.28 -8.58
CA ALA A 14 -16.82 0.30 -7.26
C ALA A 14 -15.47 1.00 -7.12
N ILE A 15 -15.43 2.01 -6.27
CA ILE A 15 -14.23 2.76 -5.91
C ILE A 15 -13.91 2.45 -4.45
N TYR A 16 -12.68 2.03 -4.19
CA TYR A 16 -12.13 1.89 -2.84
C TYR A 16 -11.25 3.09 -2.53
N ILE A 17 -11.43 3.70 -1.38
CA ILE A 17 -10.59 4.82 -0.91
C ILE A 17 -10.02 4.52 0.47
N SER A 18 -8.78 4.94 0.68
CA SER A 18 -8.14 4.94 1.99
C SER A 18 -8.18 6.33 2.59
N VAL A 19 -8.78 6.47 3.77
CA VAL A 19 -8.90 7.72 4.50
C VAL A 19 -7.98 7.69 5.72
N ARG A 20 -6.78 8.23 5.56
CA ARG A 20 -5.67 8.10 6.50
C ARG A 20 -6.01 8.48 7.93
N HIS A 21 -6.44 9.71 8.14
CA HIS A 21 -6.64 10.24 9.50
C HIS A 21 -7.85 9.65 10.22
N LEU A 22 -8.71 8.96 9.50
CA LEU A 22 -9.83 8.24 10.09
C LEU A 22 -9.52 6.76 10.33
N SER A 23 -8.36 6.28 9.86
CA SER A 23 -8.00 4.85 9.89
C SER A 23 -9.11 3.99 9.29
N ARG A 24 -9.58 4.38 8.07
CA ARG A 24 -10.71 3.72 7.40
C ARG A 24 -10.44 3.50 5.93
N ILE A 25 -11.03 2.43 5.44
CA ILE A 25 -11.15 2.11 4.01
C ILE A 25 -12.63 2.09 3.69
N VAL A 26 -13.01 2.74 2.59
CA VAL A 26 -14.42 2.91 2.20
C VAL A 26 -14.62 2.37 0.80
N LYS A 27 -15.66 1.57 0.58
CA LYS A 27 -16.14 1.14 -0.74
C LYS A 27 -17.33 1.99 -1.15
N ILE A 28 -17.26 2.53 -2.35
CA ILE A 28 -18.24 3.47 -2.91
C ILE A 28 -18.76 2.87 -4.23
N ASP A 29 -20.06 2.84 -4.40
CA ASP A 29 -20.67 2.46 -5.67
C ASP A 29 -20.36 3.48 -6.77
N TYR A 30 -20.09 3.01 -7.98
CA TYR A 30 -19.85 3.83 -9.14
C TYR A 30 -20.90 3.50 -10.24
N PRO A 31 -21.65 4.47 -10.80
CA PRO A 31 -21.39 5.91 -10.69
C PRO A 31 -22.24 6.66 -9.65
N SER A 32 -23.04 5.98 -8.81
CA SER A 32 -23.97 6.67 -7.89
C SER A 32 -23.25 7.55 -6.86
N GLY A 33 -22.09 7.09 -6.38
CA GLY A 33 -21.34 7.75 -5.30
C GLY A 33 -21.82 7.36 -3.91
N ASP A 34 -22.73 6.39 -3.81
CA ASP A 34 -23.24 5.91 -2.53
C ASP A 34 -22.18 5.08 -1.81
N ILE A 35 -22.05 5.25 -0.50
CA ILE A 35 -21.16 4.44 0.33
C ILE A 35 -21.79 3.06 0.49
N ILE A 36 -21.10 2.01 0.02
CA ILE A 36 -21.51 0.63 0.23
C ILE A 36 -21.15 0.20 1.64
N TRP A 37 -19.91 0.44 2.06
CA TRP A 37 -19.44 0.12 3.41
C TRP A 37 -18.18 0.91 3.80
N SER A 38 -17.91 0.95 5.08
CA SER A 38 -16.68 1.46 5.68
C SER A 38 -16.05 0.40 6.57
N MET A 39 -14.74 0.23 6.48
CA MET A 39 -13.97 -0.73 7.28
C MET A 39 -12.88 -0.02 8.07
N GLY A 40 -12.70 -0.40 9.34
CA GLY A 40 -11.64 0.11 10.22
C GLY A 40 -12.14 0.44 11.61
N LEU A 41 -11.41 1.29 12.35
CA LEU A 41 -11.77 1.68 13.71
C LEU A 41 -13.20 2.19 13.78
N ASP A 42 -13.92 1.79 14.84
CA ASP A 42 -15.30 2.20 15.06
C ASP A 42 -15.44 3.72 15.03
N MET A 43 -16.43 4.19 14.26
CA MET A 43 -16.79 5.58 14.17
C MET A 43 -18.30 5.75 14.09
N PRO A 44 -18.88 6.71 14.80
CA PRO A 44 -20.33 6.93 14.85
C PRO A 44 -20.85 7.60 13.56
N SER A 45 -20.55 7.04 12.39
CA SER A 45 -20.88 7.63 11.09
C SER A 45 -22.08 7.02 10.37
N GLY A 46 -22.74 6.03 10.96
CA GLY A 46 -24.11 5.67 10.63
C GLY A 46 -24.35 4.71 9.48
N ASP A 47 -23.34 4.26 8.76
CA ASP A 47 -23.49 3.32 7.63
C ASP A 47 -22.98 1.93 8.01
N ILE A 48 -23.00 1.01 7.04
CA ILE A 48 -22.45 -0.33 7.22
C ILE A 48 -20.98 -0.20 7.60
N ASP A 49 -20.66 -0.59 8.82
CA ASP A 49 -19.35 -0.44 9.45
C ASP A 49 -18.89 -1.79 10.01
N PHE A 50 -17.62 -2.16 9.79
CA PHE A 50 -17.05 -3.43 10.22
C PHE A 50 -15.51 -3.36 10.27
N GLY A 51 -14.87 -4.43 10.75
CA GLY A 51 -13.40 -4.55 10.74
C GLY A 51 -12.72 -3.75 11.84
N GLU A 52 -13.41 -3.38 12.89
CA GLU A 52 -12.84 -2.71 14.06
C GLU A 52 -11.81 -3.56 14.81
N ASP A 53 -11.83 -4.87 14.61
CA ASP A 53 -10.92 -5.84 15.21
C ASP A 53 -9.57 -5.95 14.49
N ILE A 54 -9.45 -5.44 13.24
CA ILE A 54 -8.20 -5.44 12.47
C ILE A 54 -7.19 -4.42 13.02
N LEU A 55 -7.67 -3.32 13.60
CA LEU A 55 -6.88 -2.33 14.33
C LEU A 55 -5.74 -1.68 13.53
N PHE A 56 -5.92 -1.47 12.23
CA PHE A 56 -4.96 -0.71 11.43
C PHE A 56 -5.09 0.81 11.68
N SER A 57 -4.01 1.54 11.45
CA SER A 57 -4.00 2.98 11.65
C SER A 57 -3.16 3.75 10.64
N TRP A 58 -3.75 4.84 10.12
CA TRP A 58 -3.12 5.80 9.22
C TRP A 58 -2.56 5.16 7.95
N GLN A 59 -3.18 4.11 7.50
CA GLN A 59 -2.80 3.24 6.38
C GLN A 59 -2.62 4.03 5.07
N HIS A 60 -1.80 3.47 4.18
CA HIS A 60 -1.59 3.90 2.81
C HIS A 60 -1.71 2.72 1.86
N SER A 61 -1.90 3.04 0.57
CA SER A 61 -2.02 2.02 -0.47
C SER A 61 -3.27 1.17 -0.37
N LEU A 62 -3.79 0.83 -1.54
CA LEU A 62 -4.87 -0.14 -1.73
C LEU A 62 -4.57 -0.93 -3.00
N GLN A 63 -4.73 -2.24 -2.92
CA GLN A 63 -4.77 -3.14 -4.06
C GLN A 63 -5.87 -4.16 -3.78
N ILE A 64 -6.83 -4.32 -4.69
CA ILE A 64 -7.74 -5.45 -4.66
C ILE A 64 -7.11 -6.56 -5.48
N LEU A 65 -6.91 -7.69 -4.87
CA LEU A 65 -6.28 -8.87 -5.46
C LEU A 65 -7.30 -9.67 -6.30
N ASP A 66 -6.82 -10.55 -7.17
CA ASP A 66 -7.68 -11.38 -8.04
C ASP A 66 -8.62 -12.29 -7.25
N ASN A 67 -8.26 -12.66 -6.02
CA ASN A 67 -9.10 -13.43 -5.11
C ASN A 67 -10.13 -12.57 -4.34
N GLY A 68 -10.18 -11.26 -4.60
CA GLY A 68 -11.06 -10.30 -3.93
C GLY A 68 -10.53 -9.76 -2.59
N ASN A 69 -9.40 -10.24 -2.10
CA ASN A 69 -8.80 -9.73 -0.88
C ASN A 69 -8.26 -8.31 -1.09
N LEU A 70 -8.24 -7.53 -0.02
CA LEU A 70 -7.69 -6.19 0.00
C LEU A 70 -6.28 -6.23 0.60
N LEU A 71 -5.29 -5.69 -0.13
CA LEU A 71 -3.93 -5.50 0.36
C LEU A 71 -3.70 -4.02 0.68
N THR A 72 -3.18 -3.72 1.87
CA THR A 72 -2.87 -2.36 2.32
C THR A 72 -1.59 -2.32 3.15
N LEU A 73 -0.99 -1.13 3.27
CA LEU A 73 0.08 -0.85 4.22
C LEU A 73 -0.50 -0.13 5.43
N ASP A 74 -0.56 -0.80 6.56
CA ASP A 74 -0.84 -0.19 7.86
C ASP A 74 0.42 0.53 8.33
N ASN A 75 0.41 1.86 8.33
CA ASN A 75 1.56 2.62 8.84
C ASN A 75 1.76 2.43 10.35
N GLY A 76 0.72 2.01 11.07
CA GLY A 76 0.82 1.63 12.48
C GLY A 76 1.14 2.78 13.43
N ASN A 77 0.81 4.02 13.07
CA ASN A 77 1.07 5.18 13.90
C ASN A 77 0.43 5.11 15.29
N LEU A 78 -0.66 4.33 15.43
CA LEU A 78 -1.36 4.07 16.69
C LEU A 78 -1.18 2.63 17.17
N SER A 79 -0.24 1.87 16.63
CA SER A 79 -0.07 0.46 16.96
C SER A 79 0.23 0.20 18.44
N GLN A 80 0.97 1.10 19.10
CA GLN A 80 1.22 1.00 20.55
C GLN A 80 -0.08 1.06 21.36
N GLN A 81 -1.03 1.91 20.95
CA GLN A 81 -2.33 2.05 21.64
C GLN A 81 -3.31 0.94 21.25
N LEU A 82 -3.31 0.54 19.98
CA LEU A 82 -4.29 -0.41 19.45
C LEU A 82 -3.87 -1.87 19.62
N LEU A 83 -2.58 -2.15 19.43
CA LEU A 83 -2.03 -3.51 19.38
C LEU A 83 -1.09 -3.83 20.55
N ASN A 84 -0.85 -2.86 21.46
CA ASN A 84 0.12 -2.99 22.55
C ASN A 84 1.52 -3.35 22.10
N THR A 85 1.96 -2.83 20.94
CA THR A 85 3.35 -3.00 20.49
C THR A 85 4.30 -2.14 21.33
N ASP A 86 5.54 -2.59 21.52
CA ASP A 86 6.54 -1.83 22.27
C ASP A 86 6.95 -0.54 21.54
N PHE A 87 6.95 -0.59 20.20
CA PHE A 87 7.28 0.52 19.31
C PHE A 87 6.19 0.68 18.25
N PRO A 88 6.06 1.89 17.63
CA PRO A 88 5.20 2.05 16.46
C PRO A 88 5.62 1.05 15.37
N THR A 89 4.70 0.23 14.90
CA THR A 89 4.98 -0.89 13.99
C THR A 89 4.18 -0.77 12.71
N THR A 90 4.88 -0.66 11.58
CA THR A 90 4.26 -0.71 10.25
C THR A 90 4.04 -2.16 9.85
N ARG A 91 2.87 -2.45 9.25
CA ARG A 91 2.49 -3.78 8.78
C ARG A 91 1.99 -3.74 7.34
N ALA A 92 2.29 -4.79 6.56
CA ALA A 92 1.52 -5.08 5.36
C ALA A 92 0.42 -6.08 5.72
N LEU A 93 -0.82 -5.82 5.27
CA LEU A 93 -2.00 -6.62 5.60
C LEU A 93 -2.71 -7.05 4.32
N GLU A 94 -2.96 -8.35 4.18
CA GLU A 94 -3.95 -8.89 3.24
C GLU A 94 -5.20 -9.26 4.04
N ILE A 95 -6.33 -8.65 3.66
CA ILE A 95 -7.59 -8.73 4.38
C ILE A 95 -8.62 -9.38 3.47
N ALA A 96 -9.16 -10.52 3.87
CA ALA A 96 -10.35 -11.10 3.26
C ALA A 96 -11.59 -10.33 3.70
N ILE A 97 -12.45 -10.02 2.74
CA ILE A 97 -13.73 -9.36 2.98
C ILE A 97 -14.83 -10.32 2.56
N ASN A 98 -15.72 -10.65 3.49
CA ASN A 98 -16.86 -11.51 3.22
C ASN A 98 -18.14 -10.70 3.27
N GLU A 99 -18.95 -10.88 2.24
CA GLU A 99 -20.29 -10.30 2.16
C GLU A 99 -21.31 -11.43 2.04
N GLU A 100 -22.15 -11.59 3.05
CA GLU A 100 -23.25 -12.55 3.05
C GLU A 100 -24.55 -11.87 3.44
N ASN A 101 -25.54 -11.88 2.54
CA ASN A 101 -26.90 -11.38 2.80
C ASN A 101 -26.95 -9.95 3.39
N GLY A 102 -26.02 -9.08 2.96
CA GLY A 102 -25.91 -7.70 3.47
C GLY A 102 -25.22 -7.59 4.84
N THR A 103 -24.59 -8.66 5.30
CA THR A 103 -23.69 -8.65 6.46
C THR A 103 -22.26 -8.69 5.97
N TYR A 104 -21.43 -7.83 6.53
CA TYR A 104 -20.02 -7.71 6.16
C TYR A 104 -19.13 -8.16 7.31
N SER A 105 -18.08 -8.88 6.98
CA SER A 105 -17.02 -9.24 7.93
C SER A 105 -15.68 -9.23 7.25
N SER A 106 -14.63 -9.09 8.03
CA SER A 106 -13.25 -9.08 7.53
C SER A 106 -12.35 -9.92 8.41
N GLU A 107 -11.30 -10.47 7.80
CA GLU A 107 -10.29 -11.27 8.49
C GLU A 107 -8.92 -10.97 7.89
N VAL A 108 -7.90 -10.79 8.74
CA VAL A 108 -6.50 -10.72 8.28
C VAL A 108 -6.05 -12.12 7.92
N VAL A 109 -5.85 -12.38 6.63
CA VAL A 109 -5.42 -13.71 6.13
C VAL A 109 -3.92 -13.80 5.96
N TRP A 110 -3.24 -12.67 5.88
CA TRP A 110 -1.79 -12.57 5.90
C TRP A 110 -1.35 -11.22 6.46
N GLU A 111 -0.28 -11.23 7.25
CA GLU A 111 0.37 -10.01 7.71
C GLU A 111 1.88 -10.16 7.77
N TYR A 112 2.57 -9.05 7.62
CA TYR A 112 4.00 -8.94 7.87
C TYR A 112 4.30 -7.68 8.66
N ASN A 113 4.84 -7.85 9.87
CA ASN A 113 5.30 -6.76 10.72
C ASN A 113 6.70 -6.35 10.30
N LEU A 114 6.89 -5.09 9.93
CA LEU A 114 8.20 -4.56 9.59
C LEU A 114 9.04 -4.42 10.86
N PRO A 115 10.36 -4.67 10.80
CA PRO A 115 11.28 -4.34 11.89
C PRO A 115 11.20 -2.85 12.28
N ASP A 116 11.46 -2.52 13.53
CA ASP A 116 11.33 -1.16 14.08
C ASP A 116 12.07 -0.09 13.27
N TYR A 117 13.26 -0.40 12.75
CA TYR A 117 14.04 0.53 11.93
C TYR A 117 13.40 0.85 10.58
N LEU A 118 12.40 0.07 10.15
CA LEU A 118 11.61 0.29 8.94
C LEU A 118 10.25 0.93 9.23
N PHE A 119 10.00 1.40 10.45
CA PHE A 119 8.77 2.12 10.74
C PHE A 119 8.53 3.28 9.76
N GLY A 120 7.39 3.26 9.10
CA GLY A 120 6.99 4.24 8.11
C GLY A 120 5.81 5.08 8.59
N PHE A 121 6.08 6.22 9.22
CA PHE A 121 5.04 7.09 9.80
C PHE A 121 4.05 7.68 8.76
N ALA A 122 4.37 7.60 7.48
CA ALA A 122 3.56 8.14 6.37
C ALA A 122 3.97 7.48 5.04
N SER A 123 3.13 7.63 4.00
CA SER A 123 3.36 7.07 2.67
C SER A 123 3.68 5.57 2.67
N GLY A 124 4.32 5.07 1.63
CA GLY A 124 4.59 3.66 1.45
C GLY A 124 3.48 2.91 0.74
N ASN A 125 3.74 1.66 0.40
CA ASN A 125 2.78 0.75 -0.20
C ASN A 125 3.15 -0.71 0.02
N ALA A 126 2.15 -1.58 -0.11
CA ALA A 126 2.32 -3.00 -0.31
C ALA A 126 1.79 -3.37 -1.70
N GLN A 127 2.48 -4.28 -2.40
CA GLN A 127 2.11 -4.80 -3.70
C GLN A 127 2.26 -6.32 -3.69
N LYS A 128 1.22 -7.05 -4.10
CA LYS A 128 1.31 -8.47 -4.43
C LYS A 128 1.97 -8.60 -5.80
N LEU A 129 2.99 -9.45 -5.89
CA LEU A 129 3.73 -9.71 -7.13
C LEU A 129 3.22 -10.98 -7.83
N ASP A 130 3.50 -11.10 -9.13
CA ASP A 130 3.10 -12.26 -9.95
C ASP A 130 3.69 -13.60 -9.47
N ASN A 131 4.77 -13.54 -8.68
CA ASN A 131 5.42 -14.71 -8.07
C ASN A 131 4.90 -15.02 -6.65
N ASP A 132 3.76 -14.46 -6.28
CA ASP A 132 3.14 -14.56 -4.96
C ASP A 132 3.91 -13.91 -3.80
N ASN A 133 5.04 -13.27 -4.05
CA ASN A 133 5.73 -12.48 -3.04
C ASN A 133 5.05 -11.12 -2.82
N TYR A 134 5.47 -10.43 -1.78
CA TYR A 134 5.00 -9.07 -1.48
C TYR A 134 6.17 -8.09 -1.56
N LEU A 135 5.99 -7.00 -2.30
CA LEU A 135 6.90 -5.85 -2.26
C LEU A 135 6.32 -4.81 -1.31
N ILE A 136 7.06 -4.51 -0.25
CA ILE A 136 6.66 -3.52 0.75
C ILE A 136 7.64 -2.36 0.70
N THR A 137 7.11 -1.15 0.57
CA THR A 137 7.90 0.09 0.55
C THR A 137 7.51 0.97 1.72
N THR A 138 8.49 1.49 2.42
CA THR A 138 8.31 2.39 3.57
C THR A 138 9.25 3.58 3.49
N VAL A 139 8.91 4.69 4.15
CA VAL A 139 9.82 5.82 4.38
C VAL A 139 10.89 5.51 5.42
N GLY A 140 10.71 4.44 6.18
CA GLY A 140 11.66 4.01 7.22
C GLY A 140 13.05 3.80 6.65
N ASN A 141 14.06 4.03 7.49
CA ASN A 141 15.48 3.89 7.16
C ASN A 141 15.91 4.61 5.86
N GLY A 142 15.38 5.80 5.62
CA GLY A 142 15.71 6.58 4.41
C GLY A 142 15.04 6.09 3.12
N GLY A 143 13.89 5.44 3.22
CA GLY A 143 13.14 4.90 2.10
C GLY A 143 13.66 3.52 1.69
N THR A 144 13.01 2.48 2.19
CA THR A 144 13.38 1.08 1.96
C THR A 144 12.24 0.34 1.28
N SER A 145 12.57 -0.47 0.29
CA SER A 145 11.67 -1.45 -0.29
C SER A 145 12.23 -2.84 -0.01
N ILE A 146 11.38 -3.75 0.47
CA ILE A 146 11.72 -5.15 0.72
C ILE A 146 10.78 -6.07 -0.06
N GLU A 147 11.30 -7.14 -0.62
CA GLU A 147 10.50 -8.24 -1.16
C GLU A 147 10.49 -9.40 -0.17
N ILE A 148 9.30 -9.91 0.13
CA ILE A 148 9.08 -10.94 1.13
C ILE A 148 8.33 -12.08 0.47
N ASN A 149 8.74 -13.32 0.76
CA ASN A 149 7.98 -14.49 0.35
C ASN A 149 6.78 -14.74 1.31
N GLN A 150 5.94 -15.71 0.97
CA GLN A 150 4.78 -16.09 1.80
C GLN A 150 5.15 -16.59 3.20
N SER A 151 6.39 -17.06 3.39
CA SER A 151 6.89 -17.54 4.69
C SER A 151 7.44 -16.41 5.57
N GLY A 152 7.50 -15.18 5.06
CA GLY A 152 8.04 -14.02 5.78
C GLY A 152 9.56 -13.85 5.63
N ASP A 153 10.22 -14.59 4.72
CA ASP A 153 11.65 -14.41 4.45
C ASP A 153 11.87 -13.21 3.53
N VAL A 154 12.81 -12.36 3.88
CA VAL A 154 13.24 -11.25 3.02
C VAL A 154 14.10 -11.80 1.88
N ILE A 155 13.59 -11.68 0.64
CA ILE A 155 14.24 -12.17 -0.58
C ILE A 155 15.11 -11.08 -1.22
N TRP A 156 14.70 -9.83 -1.09
CA TRP A 156 15.40 -8.69 -1.64
C TRP A 156 15.14 -7.44 -0.80
N GLU A 157 16.14 -6.58 -0.71
CA GLU A 157 16.04 -5.27 -0.07
C GLU A 157 16.75 -4.22 -0.93
N GLY A 158 16.12 -3.05 -1.05
CA GLY A 158 16.71 -1.87 -1.68
C GLY A 158 16.46 -0.62 -0.85
N ASN A 159 17.51 0.14 -0.57
CA ASN A 159 17.44 1.40 0.16
C ASN A 159 17.75 2.57 -0.77
N LEU A 160 16.88 3.59 -0.77
CA LEU A 160 17.00 4.76 -1.64
C LEU A 160 17.84 5.89 -1.03
N ASN A 161 18.18 5.76 0.25
CA ASN A 161 18.95 6.74 1.00
C ASN A 161 18.37 8.18 0.94
N LEU A 162 17.04 8.27 1.01
CA LEU A 162 16.29 9.52 1.00
C LEU A 162 15.78 9.83 2.40
N THR A 163 16.31 10.87 3.03
CA THR A 163 15.87 11.33 4.35
C THR A 163 15.38 12.76 4.30
N LEU A 164 14.32 13.06 5.05
CA LEU A 164 13.85 14.43 5.21
C LEU A 164 14.96 15.33 5.78
N PRO A 165 15.11 16.59 5.31
CA PRO A 165 14.23 17.30 4.35
C PRO A 165 14.55 17.05 2.88
N ASN A 166 15.54 16.21 2.54
CA ASN A 166 16.04 16.05 1.17
C ASN A 166 15.12 15.22 0.26
N GLY A 167 14.14 14.57 0.84
CA GLY A 167 13.16 13.77 0.12
C GLY A 167 12.57 12.66 0.96
N ALA A 168 11.57 11.99 0.42
CA ALA A 168 10.97 10.78 0.99
C ALA A 168 10.42 9.92 -0.15
N VAL A 169 10.52 8.62 -0.02
CA VAL A 169 9.85 7.68 -0.89
C VAL A 169 8.35 7.74 -0.64
N TYR A 170 7.56 7.97 -1.69
CA TYR A 170 6.11 7.92 -1.57
C TYR A 170 5.57 6.52 -1.84
N ARG A 171 5.97 5.92 -2.96
CA ARG A 171 5.60 4.55 -3.37
C ARG A 171 6.69 3.96 -4.25
N SER A 172 6.76 2.64 -4.28
CA SER A 172 7.56 1.89 -5.23
C SER A 172 6.77 0.68 -5.71
N ASN A 173 6.69 0.47 -7.00
CA ASN A 173 6.01 -0.68 -7.57
C ASN A 173 6.97 -1.43 -8.50
N ARG A 174 6.91 -2.75 -8.48
CA ARG A 174 7.55 -3.58 -9.48
C ARG A 174 6.58 -3.84 -10.62
N ILE A 175 7.07 -3.69 -11.83
CA ILE A 175 6.36 -4.09 -13.05
C ILE A 175 7.14 -5.23 -13.68
N SER A 176 6.43 -6.18 -14.29
CA SER A 176 7.03 -7.39 -14.90
C SER A 176 7.85 -7.07 -16.15
N GLY A 177 7.72 -5.88 -16.70
CA GLY A 177 8.46 -5.40 -17.85
C GLY A 177 7.91 -4.08 -18.37
N LEU A 178 8.55 -3.54 -19.38
CA LEU A 178 8.09 -2.33 -20.05
C LEU A 178 7.18 -2.64 -21.25
N TYR A 179 6.86 -3.91 -21.46
CA TYR A 179 5.89 -4.36 -22.44
C TYR A 179 4.44 -4.07 -21.97
N PRO A 180 3.51 -3.64 -22.84
CA PRO A 180 3.64 -3.51 -24.30
C PRO A 180 4.20 -2.17 -24.79
N ILE A 181 4.67 -1.31 -23.89
CA ILE A 181 5.25 -0.03 -24.29
C ILE A 181 6.57 -0.31 -25.00
N ALA A 182 6.55 -0.30 -26.33
CA ALA A 182 7.73 -0.42 -27.14
C ALA A 182 8.46 0.92 -27.15
N PHE A 183 9.46 1.07 -26.29
CA PHE A 183 10.43 2.13 -26.45
C PHE A 183 11.83 1.51 -26.56
N SER A 184 12.67 2.11 -27.38
CA SER A 184 14.08 1.79 -27.38
C SER A 184 14.85 2.91 -26.70
N ILE A 185 15.66 2.57 -25.71
CA ILE A 185 16.67 3.50 -25.23
C ILE A 185 17.83 3.36 -26.22
N ILE A 186 17.92 4.26 -27.16
CA ILE A 186 19.13 4.41 -27.97
C ILE A 186 20.10 5.14 -27.06
N GLY A 187 20.98 4.39 -26.39
CA GLY A 187 22.08 4.99 -25.68
C GLY A 187 23.03 5.62 -26.69
N PRO A 188 23.09 6.94 -26.82
CA PRO A 188 24.21 7.56 -27.51
C PRO A 188 25.49 7.23 -26.75
N ASP A 189 26.62 7.34 -27.41
CA ASP A 189 27.89 7.37 -26.71
C ASP A 189 27.79 8.42 -25.61
N PHE A 190 27.79 7.99 -24.35
CA PHE A 190 27.62 8.88 -23.22
C PHE A 190 28.77 9.85 -23.16
N SER A 191 28.56 11.08 -23.59
CA SER A 191 29.48 12.16 -23.30
C SER A 191 29.11 12.76 -21.95
N ILE A 192 30.01 12.69 -21.00
CA ILE A 192 29.85 13.39 -19.72
C ILE A 192 30.26 14.83 -19.97
N ILE A 193 29.29 15.72 -20.03
CA ILE A 193 29.54 17.17 -20.03
C ILE A 193 29.15 17.66 -18.63
N ASN A 194 30.11 18.16 -17.88
CA ASN A 194 29.92 18.75 -16.53
C ASN A 194 29.18 17.87 -15.53
N SER A 195 29.48 16.59 -15.48
CA SER A 195 28.83 15.59 -14.59
C SER A 195 27.34 15.33 -14.83
N GLU A 196 26.72 15.92 -15.83
CA GLU A 196 25.33 15.63 -16.18
C GLU A 196 25.29 14.53 -17.27
N LYS A 197 24.36 13.59 -17.09
CA LYS A 197 24.04 12.55 -18.07
C LYS A 197 22.70 12.85 -18.71
N THR A 198 22.67 13.01 -20.01
CA THR A 198 21.42 13.15 -20.76
C THR A 198 21.08 11.81 -21.39
N ILE A 199 19.86 11.35 -21.19
CA ILE A 199 19.30 10.18 -21.87
C ILE A 199 18.17 10.68 -22.76
N GLU A 200 18.28 10.47 -24.06
CA GLU A 200 17.19 10.71 -25.00
C GLU A 200 16.35 9.44 -25.13
N LEU A 201 15.07 9.59 -24.90
CA LEU A 201 14.07 8.54 -25.13
C LEU A 201 13.38 8.86 -26.47
N THR A 202 13.41 7.92 -27.39
CA THR A 202 12.67 8.01 -28.65
C THR A 202 11.56 6.96 -28.65
N GLU A 203 10.33 7.39 -29.02
CA GLU A 203 9.20 6.50 -29.28
C GLU A 203 9.38 5.65 -30.55
#